data_98709e46ec49b692c14a8cc06d6d19f4
#
_entry.id   98709e46ec49b692c14a8cc06d6d19f4
#
_cell.length_a   1.000
_cell.length_b   1.000
_cell.length_c   1.000
_cell.angle_alpha   90.00
_cell.angle_beta   90.00
_cell.angle_gamma   90.00
#
_symmetry.space_group_name_H-M   'P 1'
#
loop_
_entity.id
_entity.type
_entity.pdbx_description
1 polymer ?
#
loop_
_entity_poly.entity_id
_entity_poly.type
_entity_poly.pdbx_seq_one_letter_code
_entity_poly.pdbx_strand_id
1 'polypeptide(L)'
;AQVYPFVTLAKKDKDLRQMLVGAINRQTACILIDPYANGFNEGPTGSEWESDRTEMKKELHERKWEIDSLCYPIRLAYHYWKEVGDTSVFDSKWEQAMEAVYRTFREQQRKDSLGPYRFSRVTDRQGDTLLNDGWGSPVNPVGLIVSSFRPSDDATLFGFLVPSNLFAI
;
A
#
# COMPACT_ATOMS: atom_id res chain seq x y z
N ALA A 1 1.90 -9.32 -5.65
CA ALA A 1 2.37 -10.69 -5.35
C ALA A 1 2.12 -11.65 -6.53
N GLN A 2 0.92 -11.68 -7.13
CA GLN A 2 0.50 -12.68 -8.14
C GLN A 2 1.38 -12.72 -9.40
N VAL A 3 1.84 -11.58 -9.91
CA VAL A 3 2.66 -11.49 -11.13
C VAL A 3 4.16 -11.71 -10.87
N TYR A 4 4.59 -11.68 -9.62
CA TYR A 4 6.01 -11.79 -9.25
C TYR A 4 6.70 -13.08 -9.74
N PRO A 5 6.08 -14.28 -9.67
CA PRO A 5 6.71 -15.51 -10.17
C PRO A 5 7.06 -15.49 -11.66
N PHE A 6 6.40 -14.63 -12.43
CA PHE A 6 6.61 -14.55 -13.89
C PHE A 6 7.75 -13.60 -14.30
N VAL A 7 8.32 -12.85 -13.36
CA VAL A 7 9.38 -11.85 -13.65
C VAL A 7 10.56 -12.48 -14.37
N THR A 8 10.99 -13.69 -13.97
CA THR A 8 12.12 -14.41 -14.59
C THR A 8 11.89 -14.79 -16.05
N LEU A 9 10.63 -14.90 -16.46
CA LEU A 9 10.27 -15.24 -17.85
C LEU A 9 10.23 -14.01 -18.75
N ALA A 10 10.08 -12.82 -18.20
CA ALA A 10 9.92 -11.55 -18.92
C ALA A 10 11.12 -11.21 -19.83
N LYS A 11 12.31 -11.75 -19.53
CA LYS A 11 13.48 -11.57 -20.38
C LYS A 11 13.32 -12.14 -21.79
N LYS A 12 12.54 -13.22 -21.93
CA LYS A 12 12.36 -13.97 -23.18
C LYS A 12 10.98 -13.74 -23.82
N ASP A 13 10.04 -13.17 -23.07
CA ASP A 13 8.65 -12.99 -23.50
C ASP A 13 8.28 -11.50 -23.48
N LYS A 14 7.99 -10.94 -24.67
CA LYS A 14 7.68 -9.52 -24.85
C LYS A 14 6.30 -9.15 -24.26
N ASP A 15 5.32 -10.02 -24.42
CA ASP A 15 3.96 -9.76 -23.96
C ASP A 15 3.91 -9.78 -22.43
N LEU A 16 4.61 -10.72 -21.82
CA LEU A 16 4.79 -10.79 -20.38
C LEU A 16 5.55 -9.57 -19.84
N ARG A 17 6.58 -9.12 -20.57
CA ARG A 17 7.30 -7.87 -20.20
C ARG A 17 6.36 -6.68 -20.23
N GLN A 18 5.56 -6.51 -21.27
CA GLN A 18 4.60 -5.42 -21.38
C GLN A 18 3.55 -5.47 -20.26
N MET A 19 3.05 -6.66 -19.93
CA MET A 19 2.14 -6.87 -18.81
C MET A 19 2.76 -6.43 -17.47
N LEU A 20 4.03 -6.80 -17.22
CA LEU A 20 4.72 -6.42 -15.97
C LEU A 20 4.96 -4.91 -15.90
N VAL A 21 5.36 -4.26 -16.99
CA VAL A 21 5.48 -2.79 -17.07
C VAL A 21 4.12 -2.15 -16.78
N GLY A 22 3.04 -2.65 -17.38
CA GLY A 22 1.68 -2.19 -17.11
C GLY A 22 1.29 -2.33 -15.64
N ALA A 23 1.64 -3.46 -15.01
CA ALA A 23 1.38 -3.69 -13.58
C ALA A 23 2.16 -2.71 -12.68
N ILE A 24 3.44 -2.47 -12.98
CA ILE A 24 4.27 -1.50 -12.24
C ILE A 24 3.69 -0.09 -12.38
N ASN A 25 3.37 0.34 -13.59
CA ASN A 25 2.80 1.66 -13.86
C ASN A 25 1.43 1.84 -13.18
N ARG A 26 0.59 0.80 -13.17
CA ARG A 26 -0.70 0.83 -12.47
C ARG A 26 -0.50 0.99 -10.97
N GLN A 27 0.42 0.24 -10.36
CA GLN A 27 0.73 0.36 -8.92
C GLN A 27 1.29 1.75 -8.58
N THR A 28 2.17 2.31 -9.43
CA THR A 28 2.66 3.68 -9.31
C THR A 28 1.51 4.69 -9.29
N ALA A 29 0.57 4.58 -10.23
CA ALA A 29 -0.60 5.44 -10.29
C ALA A 29 -1.50 5.29 -9.07
N CYS A 30 -1.70 4.08 -8.56
CA CYS A 30 -2.46 3.83 -7.33
C CYS A 30 -1.83 4.51 -6.11
N ILE A 31 -0.51 4.41 -5.93
CA ILE A 31 0.20 5.10 -4.84
C ILE A 31 0.01 6.62 -4.92
N LEU A 32 0.05 7.18 -6.13
CA LEU A 32 -0.16 8.63 -6.34
C LEU A 32 -1.60 9.08 -6.09
N ILE A 33 -2.58 8.19 -6.25
CA ILE A 33 -3.98 8.48 -5.87
C ILE A 33 -4.10 8.52 -4.35
N ASP A 34 -3.66 7.47 -3.66
CA ASP A 34 -3.70 7.39 -2.20
C ASP A 34 -2.77 6.27 -1.66
N PRO A 35 -1.67 6.61 -0.99
CA PRO A 35 -0.74 5.61 -0.46
C PRO A 35 -1.30 4.84 0.75
N TYR A 36 -2.43 5.27 1.31
CA TYR A 36 -3.10 4.60 2.42
C TYR A 36 -4.16 3.59 2.00
N ALA A 37 -4.48 3.50 0.69
CA ALA A 37 -5.50 2.59 0.19
C ALA A 37 -4.89 1.24 -0.23
N ASN A 38 -5.65 0.16 0.02
CA ASN A 38 -5.33 -1.20 -0.39
C ASN A 38 -6.12 -1.66 -1.61
N GLY A 39 -7.27 -1.03 -1.92
CA GLY A 39 -8.14 -1.36 -3.04
C GLY A 39 -8.43 -0.16 -3.94
N PHE A 40 -8.37 -0.36 -5.28
CA PHE A 40 -8.57 0.70 -6.28
C PHE A 40 -9.52 0.25 -7.39
N ASN A 41 -10.39 1.16 -7.81
CA ASN A 41 -11.25 1.00 -8.97
C ASN A 41 -10.47 1.27 -10.28
N GLU A 42 -11.02 0.87 -11.41
CA GLU A 42 -10.48 1.24 -12.72
C GLU A 42 -10.61 2.74 -13.00
N GLY A 43 -11.68 3.38 -12.47
CA GLY A 43 -11.97 4.81 -12.58
C GLY A 43 -12.71 5.32 -11.35
N PRO A 44 -13.19 6.60 -11.35
CA PRO A 44 -13.85 7.22 -10.21
C PRO A 44 -15.31 6.77 -10.06
N THR A 45 -15.54 5.49 -9.81
CA THR A 45 -16.87 4.86 -9.74
C THR A 45 -17.47 4.80 -8.34
N GLY A 46 -16.66 5.05 -7.31
CA GLY A 46 -17.05 4.79 -5.92
C GLY A 46 -17.07 3.30 -5.58
N SER A 47 -17.44 2.95 -4.35
CA SER A 47 -17.50 1.58 -3.87
C SER A 47 -18.62 1.38 -2.83
N GLU A 48 -18.89 0.13 -2.47
CA GLU A 48 -19.78 -0.23 -1.36
C GLU A 48 -19.26 0.24 0.01
N TRP A 49 -17.98 0.62 0.12
CA TRP A 49 -17.32 1.10 1.33
C TRP A 49 -17.26 2.62 1.47
N GLU A 50 -18.01 3.38 0.65
CA GLU A 50 -18.06 4.86 0.73
C GLU A 50 -18.50 5.39 2.10
N SER A 51 -19.20 4.58 2.89
CA SER A 51 -19.63 4.92 4.26
C SER A 51 -18.54 4.79 5.31
N ASP A 52 -17.36 4.24 4.97
CA ASP A 52 -16.23 4.15 5.87
C ASP A 52 -15.77 5.54 6.33
N ARG A 53 -15.52 5.68 7.61
CA ARG A 53 -15.04 6.94 8.20
C ARG A 53 -13.55 7.08 8.03
N THR A 54 -13.14 7.40 6.81
CA THR A 54 -11.78 7.70 6.35
C THR A 54 -11.87 8.66 5.17
N GLU A 55 -10.76 9.12 4.62
CA GLU A 55 -10.74 10.02 3.45
C GLU A 55 -10.98 9.24 2.15
N MET A 56 -12.18 8.69 1.97
CA MET A 56 -12.55 7.97 0.76
C MET A 56 -12.57 8.88 -0.46
N LYS A 57 -12.07 8.35 -1.60
CA LYS A 57 -12.13 8.96 -2.93
C LYS A 57 -12.85 8.00 -3.87
N LYS A 58 -13.42 8.50 -4.96
CA LYS A 58 -14.18 7.66 -5.92
C LYS A 58 -13.30 6.65 -6.66
N GLU A 59 -12.00 6.88 -6.74
CA GLU A 59 -11.00 5.98 -7.31
C GLU A 59 -10.67 4.81 -6.40
N LEU A 60 -11.05 4.88 -5.11
CA LEU A 60 -10.75 3.84 -4.13
C LEU A 60 -11.90 2.85 -4.05
N HIS A 61 -11.57 1.56 -4.02
CA HIS A 61 -12.49 0.52 -3.60
C HIS A 61 -12.52 0.44 -2.06
N GLU A 62 -11.34 0.41 -1.42
CA GLU A 62 -11.20 0.36 0.03
C GLU A 62 -9.94 1.12 0.48
N ARG A 63 -9.95 1.70 1.69
CA ARG A 63 -8.84 2.49 2.23
C ARG A 63 -8.34 1.95 3.55
N LYS A 64 -7.91 0.69 3.55
CA LYS A 64 -7.26 0.04 4.69
C LYS A 64 -5.73 0.18 4.57
N TRP A 65 -5.10 0.78 5.56
CA TRP A 65 -3.66 1.01 5.57
C TRP A 65 -2.88 -0.23 5.96
N GLU A 66 -2.03 -0.67 5.05
CA GLU A 66 -1.14 -1.84 5.17
C GLU A 66 0.27 -1.46 4.67
N ILE A 67 1.32 -1.75 5.45
CA ILE A 67 2.70 -1.45 5.06
C ILE A 67 3.11 -2.19 3.79
N ASP A 68 2.79 -3.47 3.70
CA ASP A 68 3.21 -4.33 2.59
C ASP A 68 2.57 -3.94 1.25
N SER A 69 1.40 -3.30 1.26
CA SER A 69 0.77 -2.74 0.06
C SER A 69 1.66 -1.72 -0.65
N LEU A 70 2.54 -1.02 0.07
CA LEU A 70 3.55 -0.13 -0.50
C LEU A 70 4.90 -0.81 -0.78
N CYS A 71 5.22 -1.92 -0.11
CA CYS A 71 6.47 -2.65 -0.32
C CYS A 71 6.44 -3.51 -1.60
N TYR A 72 5.30 -4.13 -1.93
CA TYR A 72 5.17 -5.00 -3.10
C TYR A 72 5.43 -4.30 -4.44
N PRO A 73 4.98 -3.05 -4.70
CA PRO A 73 5.35 -2.31 -5.91
C PRO A 73 6.86 -2.15 -6.07
N ILE A 74 7.56 -1.78 -5.00
CA ILE A 74 9.01 -1.60 -4.99
C ILE A 74 9.70 -2.93 -5.32
N ARG A 75 9.31 -4.00 -4.65
CA ARG A 75 9.85 -5.33 -4.90
C ARG A 75 9.64 -5.78 -6.34
N LEU A 76 8.45 -5.57 -6.91
CA LEU A 76 8.16 -5.95 -8.28
C LEU A 76 9.05 -5.19 -9.26
N ALA A 77 9.11 -3.86 -9.16
CA ALA A 77 9.89 -3.01 -10.04
C ALA A 77 11.39 -3.30 -9.94
N TYR A 78 11.91 -3.50 -8.72
CA TYR A 78 13.31 -3.87 -8.50
C TYR A 78 13.68 -5.19 -9.19
N HIS A 79 12.89 -6.25 -8.98
CA HIS A 79 13.18 -7.55 -9.58
C HIS A 79 12.97 -7.55 -11.10
N TYR A 80 11.98 -6.82 -11.62
CA TYR A 80 11.81 -6.61 -13.04
C TYR A 80 13.07 -5.97 -13.66
N TRP A 81 13.52 -4.87 -13.08
CA TRP A 81 14.76 -4.21 -13.52
C TRP A 81 15.97 -5.14 -13.44
N LYS A 82 16.15 -5.85 -12.35
CA LYS A 82 17.30 -6.77 -12.17
C LYS A 82 17.31 -7.88 -13.20
N GLU A 83 16.15 -8.41 -13.57
CA GLU A 83 16.02 -9.52 -14.51
C GLU A 83 16.10 -9.06 -15.98
N VAL A 84 15.42 -7.96 -16.31
CA VAL A 84 15.24 -7.51 -17.70
C VAL A 84 16.27 -6.45 -18.10
N GLY A 85 16.79 -5.65 -17.14
CA GLY A 85 17.66 -4.51 -17.37
C GLY A 85 16.95 -3.25 -17.84
N ASP A 86 15.60 -3.26 -17.89
CA ASP A 86 14.79 -2.15 -18.36
C ASP A 86 14.52 -1.16 -17.22
N THR A 87 14.94 0.09 -17.41
CA THR A 87 14.78 1.19 -16.45
C THR A 87 13.61 2.12 -16.79
N SER A 88 12.88 1.87 -17.86
CA SER A 88 11.80 2.75 -18.33
C SER A 88 10.65 2.95 -17.34
N VAL A 89 10.52 2.03 -16.38
CA VAL A 89 9.52 2.10 -15.30
C VAL A 89 9.89 3.10 -14.19
N PHE A 90 11.15 3.55 -14.15
CA PHE A 90 11.66 4.51 -13.15
C PHE A 90 11.61 5.95 -13.69
N ASP A 91 10.42 6.37 -14.06
CA ASP A 91 10.15 7.71 -14.56
C ASP A 91 9.84 8.70 -13.41
N SER A 92 9.50 9.94 -13.77
CA SER A 92 9.16 10.98 -12.79
C SER A 92 7.93 10.66 -11.94
N LYS A 93 6.98 9.86 -12.44
CA LYS A 93 5.82 9.41 -11.66
C LYS A 93 6.23 8.37 -10.63
N TRP A 94 7.13 7.47 -11.00
CA TRP A 94 7.72 6.51 -10.08
C TRP A 94 8.45 7.24 -8.94
N GLU A 95 9.28 8.24 -9.26
CA GLU A 95 9.98 9.05 -8.25
C GLU A 95 9.01 9.69 -7.26
N GLN A 96 7.96 10.37 -7.76
CA GLN A 96 6.92 10.97 -6.93
C GLN A 96 6.20 9.92 -6.06
N ALA A 97 5.93 8.74 -6.60
CA ALA A 97 5.32 7.65 -5.84
C ALA A 97 6.24 7.16 -4.71
N MET A 98 7.56 7.05 -4.95
CA MET A 98 8.53 6.67 -3.93
C MET A 98 8.66 7.73 -2.83
N GLU A 99 8.59 9.00 -3.17
CA GLU A 99 8.52 10.10 -2.19
C GLU A 99 7.24 9.99 -1.34
N ALA A 100 6.10 9.67 -1.96
CA ALA A 100 4.85 9.45 -1.24
C ALA A 100 4.94 8.25 -0.28
N VAL A 101 5.55 7.13 -0.71
CA VAL A 101 5.81 5.96 0.15
C VAL A 101 6.67 6.35 1.34
N TYR A 102 7.81 7.01 1.10
CA TYR A 102 8.71 7.46 2.15
C TYR A 102 8.00 8.34 3.17
N ARG A 103 7.26 9.36 2.70
CA ARG A 103 6.49 10.26 3.56
C ARG A 103 5.46 9.49 4.40
N THR A 104 4.69 8.58 3.77
CA THR A 104 3.71 7.75 4.48
C THR A 104 4.33 6.90 5.57
N PHE A 105 5.47 6.27 5.30
CA PHE A 105 6.19 5.50 6.30
C PHE A 105 6.68 6.39 7.46
N ARG A 106 7.18 7.60 7.16
CA ARG A 106 7.60 8.55 8.19
C ARG A 106 6.44 9.03 9.06
N GLU A 107 5.30 9.36 8.46
CA GLU A 107 4.08 9.75 9.16
C GLU A 107 3.59 8.62 10.08
N GLN A 108 3.62 7.38 9.61
CA GLN A 108 3.18 6.22 10.38
C GLN A 108 4.20 5.68 11.38
N GLN A 109 5.39 6.24 11.47
CA GLN A 109 6.25 6.06 12.66
C GLN A 109 5.68 6.75 13.90
N ARG A 110 4.74 7.68 13.72
CA ARG A 110 3.99 8.38 14.79
C ARG A 110 4.88 9.02 15.86
N LYS A 111 6.05 9.56 15.47
CA LYS A 111 7.00 10.17 16.40
C LYS A 111 6.49 11.47 16.99
N ASP A 112 5.84 12.29 16.16
CA ASP A 112 5.43 13.66 16.52
C ASP A 112 3.91 13.78 16.65
N SER A 113 3.15 12.89 16.03
CA SER A 113 1.67 12.88 16.03
C SER A 113 1.14 11.49 15.69
N LEU A 114 -0.18 11.29 15.78
CA LEU A 114 -0.85 10.05 15.33
C LEU A 114 -0.83 9.86 13.81
N GLY A 115 -0.37 10.88 13.07
CA GLY A 115 -0.37 10.89 11.59
C GLY A 115 -1.74 11.26 11.00
N PRO A 116 -1.84 11.33 9.66
CA PRO A 116 -3.07 11.74 9.00
C PRO A 116 -4.09 10.61 8.80
N TYR A 117 -3.68 9.34 8.97
CA TYR A 117 -4.52 8.19 8.68
C TYR A 117 -5.43 7.84 9.85
N ARG A 118 -6.71 7.70 9.55
CA ARG A 118 -7.75 7.28 10.47
C ARG A 118 -8.76 6.44 9.72
N PHE A 119 -9.27 5.36 10.35
CA PHE A 119 -10.25 4.48 9.74
C PHE A 119 -11.21 3.92 10.78
N SER A 120 -12.52 4.02 10.52
CA SER A 120 -13.50 3.22 11.23
C SER A 120 -14.67 2.84 10.30
N ARG A 121 -15.18 1.64 10.50
CA ARG A 121 -16.33 1.07 9.76
C ARG A 121 -17.42 0.70 10.75
N VAL A 122 -18.66 0.92 10.38
CA VAL A 122 -19.82 0.39 11.13
C VAL A 122 -19.98 -1.08 10.77
N THR A 123 -19.62 -1.96 11.70
CA THR A 123 -19.58 -3.41 11.48
C THR A 123 -19.74 -4.15 12.80
N ASP A 124 -20.23 -5.38 12.75
CA ASP A 124 -20.25 -6.33 13.87
C ASP A 124 -18.95 -7.16 13.96
N ARG A 125 -18.06 -7.04 12.97
CA ARG A 125 -16.76 -7.74 12.90
C ARG A 125 -15.64 -6.84 13.43
N GLN A 126 -15.11 -7.16 14.60
CA GLN A 126 -14.01 -6.39 15.23
C GLN A 126 -12.75 -6.28 14.34
N GLY A 127 -12.50 -7.25 13.46
CA GLY A 127 -11.39 -7.23 12.52
C GLY A 127 -11.55 -6.22 11.37
N ASP A 128 -12.74 -5.69 11.13
CA ASP A 128 -13.01 -4.78 10.00
C ASP A 128 -12.94 -3.30 10.36
N THR A 129 -12.61 -2.96 11.61
CA THR A 129 -12.55 -1.57 12.08
C THR A 129 -11.42 -1.36 13.08
N LEU A 130 -10.95 -0.12 13.21
CA LEU A 130 -9.96 0.24 14.21
C LEU A 130 -10.62 0.76 15.49
N LEU A 131 -10.03 0.44 16.64
CA LEU A 131 -10.39 0.96 17.96
C LEU A 131 -9.96 2.44 18.10
N ASN A 132 -10.30 3.03 19.24
CA ASN A 132 -9.88 4.38 19.63
C ASN A 132 -10.17 5.42 18.54
N ASP A 133 -11.44 5.56 18.19
CA ASP A 133 -11.89 6.50 17.16
C ASP A 133 -11.21 6.33 15.79
N GLY A 134 -10.80 5.12 15.45
CA GLY A 134 -10.16 4.82 14.18
C GLY A 134 -8.63 5.00 14.16
N TRP A 135 -8.01 5.27 15.30
CA TRP A 135 -6.56 5.38 15.41
C TRP A 135 -5.85 4.04 15.63
N GLY A 136 -6.60 3.01 16.03
CA GLY A 136 -6.06 1.71 16.42
C GLY A 136 -5.50 1.70 17.84
N SER A 137 -4.81 0.63 18.21
CA SER A 137 -4.19 0.51 19.53
C SER A 137 -3.07 1.52 19.72
N PRO A 138 -2.93 2.12 20.93
CA PRO A 138 -1.81 3.00 21.24
C PRO A 138 -0.47 2.29 21.05
N VAL A 139 0.53 3.02 20.56
CA VAL A 139 1.89 2.54 20.37
C VAL A 139 2.89 3.47 21.05
N ASN A 140 4.01 2.91 21.51
CA ASN A 140 5.17 3.71 21.88
C ASN A 140 6.06 3.90 20.64
N PRO A 141 6.31 5.14 20.16
CA PRO A 141 7.10 5.38 18.95
C PRO A 141 8.56 4.98 19.13
N VAL A 142 8.95 3.86 18.52
CA VAL A 142 10.31 3.29 18.59
C VAL A 142 11.01 3.27 17.23
N GLY A 143 10.44 3.98 16.24
CA GLY A 143 10.96 4.03 14.87
C GLY A 143 10.38 2.99 13.94
N LEU A 144 9.59 2.03 14.44
CA LEU A 144 8.81 1.12 13.61
C LEU A 144 7.60 1.82 13.00
N ILE A 145 7.13 1.33 11.87
CA ILE A 145 5.96 1.83 11.15
C ILE A 145 4.72 1.15 11.72
N VAL A 146 3.70 1.93 12.08
CA VAL A 146 2.41 1.41 12.49
C VAL A 146 1.65 0.88 11.27
N SER A 147 1.22 -0.38 11.31
CA SER A 147 0.30 -0.98 10.34
C SER A 147 -1.07 -1.10 10.97
N SER A 148 -2.05 -0.43 10.41
CA SER A 148 -3.42 -0.46 10.93
C SER A 148 -4.13 -1.77 10.58
N PHE A 149 -3.84 -2.30 9.40
CA PHE A 149 -4.36 -3.57 8.92
C PHE A 149 -3.23 -4.52 8.54
N ARG A 150 -3.57 -5.80 8.42
CA ARG A 150 -2.68 -6.90 8.00
C ARG A 150 -2.94 -7.21 6.52
N PRO A 151 -2.02 -7.94 5.84
CA PRO A 151 -2.23 -8.41 4.46
C PRO A 151 -3.48 -9.28 4.24
N SER A 152 -4.23 -9.58 5.29
CA SER A 152 -5.52 -10.29 5.27
C SER A 152 -6.72 -9.36 5.45
N ASP A 153 -6.53 -8.05 5.32
CA ASP A 153 -7.52 -6.99 5.53
C ASP A 153 -8.06 -6.86 6.96
N ASP A 154 -7.52 -7.63 7.92
CA ASP A 154 -7.93 -7.54 9.31
C ASP A 154 -7.15 -6.46 10.07
N ALA A 155 -7.85 -5.76 10.94
CA ALA A 155 -7.25 -4.79 11.87
C ALA A 155 -6.18 -5.44 12.77
N THR A 156 -5.07 -4.74 12.97
CA THR A 156 -4.02 -5.19 13.88
C THR A 156 -4.43 -4.93 15.33
N LEU A 157 -4.23 -5.92 16.19
CA LEU A 157 -4.36 -5.74 17.63
C LEU A 157 -3.14 -5.00 18.21
N PHE A 158 -1.95 -5.35 17.75
CA PHE A 158 -0.69 -4.68 18.06
C PHE A 158 -0.23 -3.89 16.84
N GLY A 159 -0.03 -2.56 17.00
CA GLY A 159 0.21 -1.66 15.88
C GLY A 159 1.50 -1.93 15.09
N PHE A 160 2.49 -2.63 15.63
CA PHE A 160 3.72 -2.97 14.92
C PHE A 160 3.66 -4.40 14.35
N LEU A 161 3.25 -4.52 13.11
CA LEU A 161 3.30 -5.77 12.37
C LEU A 161 4.76 -6.04 11.93
N VAL A 162 5.45 -6.90 12.68
CA VAL A 162 6.89 -7.15 12.51
C VAL A 162 7.24 -7.64 11.10
N PRO A 163 6.55 -8.62 10.48
CA PRO A 163 6.88 -9.06 9.12
C PRO A 163 6.83 -7.94 8.08
N SER A 164 5.81 -7.07 8.16
CA SER A 164 5.68 -5.94 7.22
C SER A 164 6.74 -4.87 7.47
N ASN A 165 7.13 -4.62 8.73
CA ASN A 165 8.25 -3.73 9.04
C ASN A 165 9.58 -4.28 8.49
N LEU A 166 9.85 -5.58 8.61
CA LEU A 166 11.03 -6.21 8.00
C LEU A 166 11.00 -6.14 6.47
N PHE A 167 9.82 -6.12 5.87
CA PHE A 167 9.67 -5.96 4.41
C PHE A 167 9.92 -4.52 3.95
N ALA A 168 9.74 -3.53 4.82
CA ALA A 168 9.93 -2.11 4.53
C ALA A 168 11.39 -1.61 4.69
N ILE A 169 12.29 -2.48 5.18
CA ILE A 169 13.73 -2.21 5.30
C ILE A 169 14.42 -2.50 3.97
#